data_765c3c9a48517d8b9032e83acdfc8485
#
_entry.id   765c3c9a48517d8b9032e83acdfc8485
#
_cell.length_a   1.000
_cell.length_b   1.000
_cell.length_c   1.000
_cell.angle_alpha   90.00
_cell.angle_beta   90.00
_cell.angle_gamma   90.00
#
_symmetry.space_group_name_H-M   'P 1'
#
loop_
_entity.id
_entity.type
_entity.pdbx_description
1 polymer ?
#
loop_
_entity_poly.entity_id
_entity_poly.type
_entity_poly.pdbx_seq_one_letter_code
_entity_poly.pdbx_strand_id
1 'polypeptide(L)' 'MDNIHITGGIIAAVGGIGPGIGVGLIGAKAMEAIGRNPEASGKIIPNMIVAMAFAEAIAIFALLFAFIG' A
#
# COMPACT_ATOMS: atom_id res chain seq x y z
N MET A 1 7.03 28.95 1.46
CA MET A 1 7.57 27.78 2.19
C MET A 1 6.45 26.95 2.79
N ASP A 2 5.60 27.58 3.63
CA ASP A 2 4.54 26.84 4.32
C ASP A 2 3.53 26.23 3.36
N ASN A 3 3.19 26.94 2.26
CA ASN A 3 2.27 26.41 1.25
C ASN A 3 2.83 25.18 0.54
N ILE A 4 4.13 25.11 0.34
CA ILE A 4 4.79 23.96 -0.30
C ILE A 4 4.69 22.75 0.63
N HIS A 5 4.93 22.93 1.92
CA HIS A 5 4.84 21.85 2.89
C HIS A 5 3.40 21.35 3.07
N ILE A 6 2.44 22.26 3.12
CA ILE A 6 1.03 21.90 3.22
C ILE A 6 0.58 21.16 1.96
N THR A 7 0.93 21.68 0.78
CA THR A 7 0.57 21.05 -0.49
C THR A 7 1.20 19.67 -0.60
N GLY A 8 2.50 19.55 -0.29
CA GLY A 8 3.20 18.26 -0.29
C GLY A 8 2.58 17.26 0.67
N GLY A 9 2.19 17.72 1.88
CA GLY A 9 1.54 16.87 2.85
C GLY A 9 0.18 16.35 2.36
N ILE A 10 -0.61 17.20 1.71
CA ILE A 10 -1.91 16.80 1.15
C ILE A 10 -1.71 15.79 0.03
N ILE A 11 -0.78 16.04 -0.88
CA ILE A 11 -0.48 15.13 -1.98
C ILE A 11 -0.05 13.76 -1.43
N ALA A 12 0.83 13.74 -0.45
CA ALA A 12 1.28 12.50 0.17
C ALA A 12 0.11 11.76 0.86
N ALA A 13 -0.73 12.49 1.57
CA ALA A 13 -1.88 11.91 2.27
C ALA A 13 -2.88 11.30 1.28
N VAL A 14 -3.23 12.02 0.22
CA VAL A 14 -4.15 11.54 -0.82
C VAL A 14 -3.52 10.39 -1.59
N GLY A 15 -2.23 10.51 -1.93
CA GLY A 15 -1.50 9.46 -2.64
C GLY A 15 -1.33 8.18 -1.81
N GLY A 16 -1.42 8.28 -0.48
CA GLY A 16 -1.36 7.12 0.42
C GLY A 16 -2.69 6.38 0.59
N ILE A 17 -3.82 7.01 0.25
CA ILE A 17 -5.14 6.40 0.43
C ILE A 17 -5.28 5.14 -0.45
N GLY A 18 -4.93 5.24 -1.74
CA GLY A 18 -5.02 4.12 -2.66
C GLY A 18 -4.20 2.91 -2.19
N PRO A 19 -2.89 3.06 -1.98
CA PRO A 19 -2.05 1.99 -1.43
C PRO A 19 -2.52 1.47 -0.09
N GLY A 20 -3.00 2.34 0.81
CA GLY A 20 -3.53 1.93 2.11
C GLY A 20 -4.73 0.99 1.96
N ILE A 21 -5.68 1.35 1.11
CA ILE A 21 -6.83 0.50 0.80
C ILE A 21 -6.37 -0.78 0.10
N GLY A 22 -5.43 -0.65 -0.86
CA GLY A 22 -4.90 -1.80 -1.59
C GLY A 22 -4.26 -2.83 -0.68
N VAL A 23 -3.38 -2.41 0.22
CA VAL A 23 -2.74 -3.29 1.20
C VAL A 23 -3.78 -3.94 2.11
N GLY A 24 -4.76 -3.16 2.57
CA GLY A 24 -5.85 -3.68 3.40
C GLY A 24 -6.66 -4.76 2.70
N LEU A 25 -7.02 -4.53 1.42
CA LEU A 25 -7.77 -5.51 0.63
C LEU A 25 -6.94 -6.76 0.34
N ILE A 26 -5.68 -6.60 -0.01
CA ILE A 26 -4.77 -7.72 -0.25
C ILE A 26 -4.69 -8.60 1.01
N GLY A 27 -4.47 -7.98 2.17
CA GLY A 27 -4.39 -8.70 3.43
C GLY A 27 -5.70 -9.40 3.79
N ALA A 28 -6.83 -8.71 3.65
CA ALA A 28 -8.13 -9.27 3.95
C ALA A 28 -8.45 -10.47 3.06
N LYS A 29 -8.19 -10.36 1.76
CA LYS A 29 -8.43 -11.45 0.82
C LYS A 29 -7.48 -12.62 1.03
N ALA A 30 -6.23 -12.35 1.35
CA ALA A 30 -5.25 -13.40 1.64
C ALA A 30 -5.66 -14.16 2.91
N MET A 31 -6.07 -13.46 3.96
CA MET A 31 -6.52 -14.08 5.20
C MET A 31 -7.78 -14.92 4.99
N GLU A 32 -8.72 -14.42 4.19
CA GLU A 32 -9.92 -15.15 3.82
C GLU A 32 -9.57 -16.45 3.08
N ALA A 33 -8.67 -16.37 2.11
CA ALA A 33 -8.24 -17.54 1.34
C ALA A 33 -7.53 -18.57 2.23
N ILE A 34 -6.66 -18.14 3.13
CA ILE A 34 -5.98 -19.03 4.08
C ILE A 34 -6.98 -19.66 5.03
N GLY A 35 -7.98 -18.91 5.47
CA GLY A 35 -9.02 -19.43 6.34
C GLY A 35 -9.84 -20.52 5.68
N ARG A 36 -10.07 -20.42 4.36
CA ARG A 36 -10.78 -21.46 3.60
C ARG A 36 -9.91 -22.67 3.28
N ASN A 37 -8.63 -22.44 3.07
CA ASN A 37 -7.69 -23.49 2.70
C ASN A 37 -6.32 -23.21 3.35
N PRO A 38 -6.15 -23.60 4.62
CA PRO A 38 -4.89 -23.36 5.33
C PRO A 38 -3.65 -23.95 4.63
N GLU A 39 -3.83 -25.00 3.86
CA GLU A 39 -2.72 -25.63 3.13
C GLU A 39 -2.13 -24.73 2.05
N ALA A 40 -2.90 -23.76 1.57
CA ALA A 40 -2.45 -22.82 0.56
C ALA A 40 -1.58 -21.68 1.12
N SER A 41 -1.41 -21.58 2.45
CA SER A 41 -0.68 -20.48 3.08
C SER A 41 0.74 -20.33 2.54
N GLY A 42 1.41 -21.43 2.22
CA GLY A 42 2.77 -21.41 1.68
C GLY A 42 2.88 -20.73 0.32
N LYS A 43 1.81 -20.67 -0.45
CA LYS A 43 1.74 -19.94 -1.73
C LYS A 43 1.16 -18.54 -1.57
N ILE A 44 0.18 -18.39 -0.69
CA ILE A 44 -0.54 -17.13 -0.52
C ILE A 44 0.33 -16.08 0.16
N ILE A 45 1.02 -16.43 1.24
CA ILE A 45 1.78 -15.45 2.03
C ILE A 45 2.90 -14.79 1.22
N PRO A 46 3.76 -15.52 0.49
CA PRO A 46 4.79 -14.86 -0.31
C PRO A 46 4.21 -13.94 -1.39
N ASN A 47 3.15 -14.36 -2.08
CA ASN A 47 2.50 -13.55 -3.09
C ASN A 47 1.81 -12.32 -2.48
N MET A 48 1.21 -12.46 -1.31
CA MET A 48 0.62 -11.37 -0.55
C MET A 48 1.68 -10.31 -0.21
N ILE A 49 2.84 -10.75 0.30
CA ILE A 49 3.93 -9.84 0.68
C ILE A 49 4.43 -9.06 -0.54
N VAL A 50 4.62 -9.73 -1.66
CA VAL A 50 5.05 -9.07 -2.91
C VAL A 50 4.02 -8.04 -3.36
N ALA A 51 2.74 -8.39 -3.35
CA ALA A 51 1.68 -7.46 -3.75
C ALA A 51 1.59 -6.26 -2.81
N MET A 52 1.71 -6.47 -1.51
CA MET A 52 1.74 -5.39 -0.51
C MET A 52 2.95 -4.48 -0.71
N ALA A 53 4.10 -5.06 -1.03
CA ALA A 53 5.33 -4.29 -1.27
C ALA A 53 5.17 -3.37 -2.47
N PHE A 54 4.56 -3.84 -3.57
CA PHE A 54 4.29 -3.00 -4.72
C PHE A 54 3.30 -1.88 -4.40
N ALA A 55 2.26 -2.17 -3.62
CA ALA A 55 1.30 -1.15 -3.20
C ALA A 55 1.98 -0.08 -2.34
N GLU A 56 2.85 -0.49 -1.41
CA GLU A 56 3.61 0.43 -0.57
C GLU A 56 4.60 1.27 -1.38
N ALA A 57 5.19 0.70 -2.42
CA ALA A 57 6.09 1.44 -3.30
C ALA A 57 5.39 2.64 -3.95
N ILE A 58 4.12 2.49 -4.31
CA ILE A 58 3.33 3.60 -4.86
C ILE A 58 3.19 4.72 -3.83
N ALA A 59 2.93 4.39 -2.56
CA ALA A 59 2.84 5.38 -1.49
C ALA A 59 4.19 6.10 -1.28
N ILE A 60 5.28 5.37 -1.35
CA ILE A 60 6.63 5.95 -1.20
C ILE A 60 6.93 6.89 -2.35
N PHE A 61 6.60 6.52 -3.59
CA PHE A 61 6.75 7.41 -4.74
C PHE A 61 5.89 8.65 -4.62
N ALA A 62 4.64 8.52 -4.16
CA ALA A 62 3.77 9.66 -3.94
C ALA A 62 4.37 10.63 -2.92
N LEU A 63 4.91 10.10 -1.83
CA LEU A 63 5.57 10.91 -0.80
C LEU A 63 6.78 11.64 -1.38
N LEU A 64 7.61 10.93 -2.14
CA LEU A 64 8.81 11.49 -2.74
C LEU A 64 8.46 12.62 -3.71
N PHE A 65 7.57 12.37 -4.67
CA PHE A 65 7.18 13.35 -5.68
C PHE A 65 6.40 14.53 -5.09
N ALA A 66 5.75 14.34 -3.96
CA ALA A 66 5.04 15.42 -3.28
C ALA A 66 5.99 16.55 -2.86
N PHE A 67 7.24 16.23 -2.55
CA PHE A 67 8.21 17.21 -2.05
C PHE A 67 9.32 17.56 -3.02
N ILE A 68 9.51 16.84 -4.10
CA ILE A 68 10.54 17.15 -5.11
C ILE A 68 9.95 17.50 -6.47
N GLY A 69 8.71 17.15 -6.72
CA GLY A 69 7.99 17.49 -7.94
C GLY A 69 7.22 18.78 -7.77
#